data_82d986ad7fecdd6497f0961b16cf8986
#
_entry.id   82d986ad7fecdd6497f0961b16cf8986
#
_cell.length_a   1.000
_cell.length_b   1.000
_cell.length_c   1.000
_cell.angle_alpha   90.00
_cell.angle_beta   90.00
_cell.angle_gamma   90.00
#
_symmetry.space_group_name_H-M   'P 1'
#
loop_
_entity.id
_entity.type
_entity.pdbx_description
1 polymer ?
#
loop_
_entity_poly.entity_id
_entity_poly.type
_entity_poly.pdbx_seq_one_letter_code
_entity_poly.pdbx_strand_id
1 'polypeptide(L)'
;MSHGHPRPRQHRRSRPRSQRCPRDAAPGAAPLRDRGGAATSLRLRPWRGLSAAAASPQPRRRARPFRCGAAAARAPRCPPVAERSLPEPCALSIAERSLPEPRTPRSPSTMATVKDKLISPIAEGAKVPNNKITVVGVGQVGMAAAISVLAKGLCDELALVDVMEDKLKGEMMDLQHGSLFLHTHKIVADKDYAVTANSKIVVVTAGVRQQEGESRLNLVQRNVNVFKFIIPQVVKYSPNCIILVVSNPVDILTYITWKLSGLPKNRVIGSGCNLDTARFRYLMSERLGIHPSSCHGWILGEHGDSSVAVWSGVNVAGVSLQELNPAMGTDKDPENWKEVHKQVVASAYEVIKLKGYTNWAIGFSVADLCETILKNLYRVHSVATLVKGMYGIENEVFLSLPSVLCASGLTSVINQKLKDDEVTQLRKSADTLWNVQKDIKDL
;
A
#
# COMPACT_ATOMS: atom_id res chain seq x y z
N MET A 1 66.98 19.72 -36.42
CA MET A 1 67.39 20.75 -35.48
C MET A 1 66.43 20.57 -34.30
N SER A 2 66.74 19.70 -33.42
CA SER A 2 67.64 19.66 -32.25
C SER A 2 67.14 20.55 -31.10
N HIS A 3 66.97 19.86 -30.01
CA HIS A 3 67.01 20.25 -28.60
C HIS A 3 65.59 20.52 -27.94
N GLY A 4 65.24 19.96 -26.82
CA GLY A 4 65.96 19.09 -25.88
C GLY A 4 65.05 19.05 -24.62
N HIS A 5 64.91 17.85 -24.09
CA HIS A 5 64.41 17.62 -22.72
C HIS A 5 65.36 18.20 -21.65
N PRO A 6 64.87 18.46 -20.43
CA PRO A 6 65.13 17.45 -19.38
C PRO A 6 64.03 17.20 -18.36
N ARG A 7 63.94 15.93 -17.92
CA ARG A 7 63.49 15.44 -16.63
C ARG A 7 64.67 15.59 -15.64
N PRO A 8 64.58 15.14 -14.37
CA PRO A 8 63.59 15.14 -13.28
C PRO A 8 64.21 15.57 -11.92
N ARG A 9 63.48 15.71 -10.86
CA ARG A 9 64.04 15.43 -9.51
C ARG A 9 62.96 14.87 -8.59
N GLN A 10 63.19 13.65 -8.12
CA GLN A 10 62.63 12.99 -6.95
C GLN A 10 63.08 13.72 -5.69
N HIS A 11 62.20 13.92 -4.71
CA HIS A 11 62.57 14.07 -3.31
C HIS A 11 61.77 13.08 -2.44
N ARG A 12 62.59 12.38 -1.68
CA ARG A 12 62.29 11.31 -0.71
C ARG A 12 61.55 11.85 0.52
N ARG A 13 60.66 11.00 0.99
CA ARG A 13 60.41 10.55 2.39
C ARG A 13 60.58 11.54 3.54
N SER A 14 59.52 11.62 4.36
CA SER A 14 59.65 11.40 5.81
C SER A 14 58.26 11.11 6.42
N ARG A 15 58.13 9.93 7.06
CA ARG A 15 57.12 9.65 8.09
C ARG A 15 57.61 10.21 9.43
N PRO A 16 56.74 10.59 10.33
CA PRO A 16 56.91 10.31 11.76
C PRO A 16 55.71 9.61 12.37
N ARG A 17 55.99 8.47 12.92
CA ARG A 17 56.01 8.08 14.36
C ARG A 17 54.69 8.26 15.12
N SER A 18 54.18 7.08 15.47
CA SER A 18 53.26 6.76 16.56
C SER A 18 53.56 7.49 17.86
N GLN A 19 52.56 8.02 18.54
CA GLN A 19 52.58 8.25 19.96
C GLN A 19 51.38 7.59 20.63
N ARG A 20 51.73 6.87 21.68
CA ARG A 20 50.90 6.08 22.59
C ARG A 20 50.10 6.99 23.51
N CYS A 21 48.92 6.49 23.91
CA CYS A 21 48.21 6.95 25.13
C CYS A 21 49.04 6.77 26.38
N PRO A 22 48.77 7.54 27.43
CA PRO A 22 48.81 7.03 28.78
C PRO A 22 47.41 6.96 29.43
N ARG A 23 47.21 5.87 30.15
CA ARG A 23 46.18 5.64 31.16
C ARG A 23 46.54 6.38 32.46
N ASP A 24 45.49 6.51 33.27
CA ASP A 24 45.43 6.66 34.73
C ASP A 24 45.41 8.09 35.29
N ALA A 25 44.27 8.43 35.89
CA ALA A 25 44.12 8.67 37.34
C ALA A 25 42.82 9.43 37.66
N ALA A 26 41.95 8.81 38.43
CA ALA A 26 41.02 9.53 39.28
C ALA A 26 41.77 10.01 40.53
N PRO A 27 41.43 11.16 41.12
CA PRO A 27 40.81 11.06 42.44
C PRO A 27 39.82 12.18 42.83
N GLY A 28 39.06 11.93 43.88
CA GLY A 28 38.73 12.92 44.90
C GLY A 28 37.28 13.42 44.91
N ALA A 29 36.50 12.79 45.76
CA ALA A 29 35.26 13.33 46.32
C ALA A 29 35.52 14.38 47.38
N ALA A 30 34.66 15.42 47.43
CA ALA A 30 34.33 16.20 48.65
C ALA A 30 33.14 17.15 48.37
N PRO A 31 32.44 17.69 49.40
CA PRO A 31 31.09 17.27 49.69
C PRO A 31 29.99 18.34 49.44
N LEU A 32 28.77 17.85 49.44
CA LEU A 32 27.49 18.54 49.37
C LEU A 32 27.32 19.72 50.30
N ARG A 33 26.75 20.80 49.83
CA ARG A 33 25.93 21.73 50.62
C ARG A 33 24.51 21.78 50.07
N ASP A 34 23.61 21.41 50.91
CA ASP A 34 22.17 21.46 50.89
C ASP A 34 21.61 22.85 50.57
N ARG A 35 20.72 22.98 49.63
CA ARG A 35 19.67 24.00 49.64
C ARG A 35 18.41 23.42 49.01
N GLY A 36 17.38 23.30 49.86
CA GLY A 36 16.05 22.78 49.57
C GLY A 36 15.31 23.52 48.48
N GLY A 37 14.56 22.77 47.70
CA GLY A 37 13.56 23.22 46.75
C GLY A 37 12.54 22.11 46.54
N ALA A 38 11.32 22.36 46.93
CA ALA A 38 10.20 21.46 47.06
C ALA A 38 9.91 20.68 45.73
N ALA A 39 10.04 19.36 45.80
CA ALA A 39 9.56 18.44 44.75
C ALA A 39 8.09 18.08 45.06
N THR A 40 7.16 18.57 44.24
CA THR A 40 5.77 18.16 44.28
C THR A 40 5.64 16.81 43.59
N SER A 41 5.58 15.74 44.36
CA SER A 41 5.34 14.39 43.88
C SER A 41 3.85 14.24 43.54
N LEU A 42 3.51 14.13 42.23
CA LEU A 42 2.22 13.65 41.77
C LEU A 42 2.12 12.15 42.03
N ARG A 43 1.46 11.78 43.13
CA ARG A 43 1.05 10.39 43.42
C ARG A 43 -0.11 10.03 42.49
N LEU A 44 0.09 9.05 41.61
CA LEU A 44 -0.95 8.30 40.91
C LEU A 44 -1.85 7.61 41.95
N ARG A 45 -3.13 7.97 42.00
CA ARG A 45 -4.16 7.26 42.76
C ARG A 45 -4.60 6.01 41.99
N PRO A 46 -4.74 4.84 42.63
CA PRO A 46 -5.31 3.66 41.98
C PRO A 46 -6.83 3.82 41.86
N TRP A 47 -7.35 3.43 40.73
CA TRP A 47 -8.77 3.30 40.45
C TRP A 47 -9.42 2.33 41.43
N ARG A 48 -10.33 2.80 42.27
CA ARG A 48 -11.24 1.95 43.05
C ARG A 48 -12.48 1.69 42.22
N GLY A 49 -12.81 0.39 42.08
CA GLY A 49 -13.97 -0.11 41.37
C GLY A 49 -15.28 0.44 41.96
N LEU A 50 -16.17 0.81 41.07
CA LEU A 50 -17.59 1.04 41.36
C LEU A 50 -18.32 -0.31 41.36
N SER A 51 -18.86 -0.67 42.52
CA SER A 51 -19.69 -1.84 42.74
C SER A 51 -20.97 -1.75 41.91
N ALA A 52 -21.31 -2.86 41.26
CA ALA A 52 -22.57 -3.05 40.57
C ALA A 52 -23.75 -2.97 41.55
N ALA A 53 -24.62 -1.99 41.38
CA ALA A 53 -25.96 -1.95 41.98
C ALA A 53 -26.90 -2.77 41.06
N ALA A 54 -27.46 -3.84 41.61
CA ALA A 54 -28.43 -4.71 40.96
C ALA A 54 -29.73 -3.89 40.67
N ALA A 55 -30.06 -3.71 39.39
CA ALA A 55 -31.37 -3.25 38.95
C ALA A 55 -32.23 -4.46 38.57
N SER A 56 -33.35 -4.61 39.27
CA SER A 56 -34.41 -5.63 39.06
C SER A 56 -35.05 -5.51 37.67
N PRO A 57 -35.51 -6.61 37.06
CA PRO A 57 -36.07 -6.59 35.71
C PRO A 57 -37.51 -6.10 35.71
N GLN A 58 -37.77 -5.06 34.89
CA GLN A 58 -39.17 -4.66 34.57
C GLN A 58 -39.75 -5.58 33.47
N PRO A 59 -41.08 -5.82 33.49
CA PRO A 59 -41.72 -6.78 32.63
C PRO A 59 -41.82 -6.31 31.17
N ARG A 60 -41.46 -7.17 30.23
CA ARG A 60 -41.58 -6.96 28.77
C ARG A 60 -43.06 -6.77 28.40
N ARG A 61 -43.40 -5.60 27.83
CA ARG A 61 -44.65 -5.38 27.10
C ARG A 61 -44.64 -6.26 25.82
N ARG A 62 -45.68 -7.07 25.70
CA ARG A 62 -45.96 -7.89 24.50
C ARG A 62 -46.23 -6.97 23.30
N ALA A 63 -45.42 -7.14 22.23
CA ALA A 63 -45.72 -6.55 20.95
C ALA A 63 -46.92 -7.23 20.30
N ARG A 64 -47.88 -6.49 19.82
CA ARG A 64 -49.01 -6.98 19.03
C ARG A 64 -48.52 -7.35 17.63
N PRO A 65 -49.09 -8.42 17.03
CA PRO A 65 -48.72 -8.79 15.66
C PRO A 65 -49.38 -7.83 14.67
N PHE A 66 -48.55 -7.27 13.76
CA PHE A 66 -49.05 -6.59 12.58
C PHE A 66 -49.63 -7.62 11.60
N ARG A 67 -50.92 -7.45 11.27
CA ARG A 67 -51.57 -8.15 10.18
C ARG A 67 -51.05 -7.59 8.86
N CYS A 68 -50.29 -8.38 8.11
CA CYS A 68 -50.01 -8.12 6.70
C CYS A 68 -51.24 -8.55 5.89
N GLY A 69 -51.87 -7.59 5.22
CA GLY A 69 -52.91 -7.86 4.22
C GLY A 69 -52.25 -8.47 2.98
N ALA A 70 -52.74 -9.62 2.58
CA ALA A 70 -52.35 -10.29 1.34
C ALA A 70 -52.94 -9.53 0.13
N ALA A 71 -52.08 -8.87 -0.63
CA ALA A 71 -52.38 -8.45 -1.98
C ALA A 71 -51.85 -9.51 -2.93
N ALA A 72 -52.76 -10.29 -3.53
CA ALA A 72 -52.46 -11.28 -4.53
C ALA A 72 -51.99 -10.63 -5.82
N ALA A 73 -50.70 -10.68 -6.12
CA ALA A 73 -50.16 -10.37 -7.45
C ALA A 73 -50.18 -11.66 -8.29
N ARG A 74 -50.94 -11.61 -9.38
CA ARG A 74 -51.04 -12.67 -10.37
C ARG A 74 -49.67 -12.91 -11.03
N ALA A 75 -49.24 -14.16 -11.05
CA ALA A 75 -48.13 -14.64 -11.87
C ALA A 75 -48.47 -14.57 -13.36
N PRO A 76 -47.54 -14.22 -14.24
CA PRO A 76 -47.74 -14.30 -15.68
C PRO A 76 -47.70 -15.78 -16.12
N ARG A 77 -48.70 -16.16 -16.94
CA ARG A 77 -48.80 -17.48 -17.56
C ARG A 77 -47.72 -17.66 -18.61
N CYS A 78 -47.00 -18.80 -18.56
CA CYS A 78 -46.15 -19.28 -19.65
C CYS A 78 -47.00 -19.63 -20.88
N PRO A 79 -46.51 -19.33 -22.11
CA PRO A 79 -47.17 -19.80 -23.34
C PRO A 79 -46.96 -21.30 -23.54
N PRO A 80 -47.85 -21.97 -24.31
CA PRO A 80 -47.82 -23.43 -24.48
C PRO A 80 -46.65 -23.87 -25.36
N VAL A 81 -46.06 -24.99 -24.98
CA VAL A 81 -45.00 -25.69 -25.72
C VAL A 81 -45.60 -26.27 -26.99
N ALA A 82 -45.10 -25.87 -28.16
CA ALA A 82 -45.40 -26.47 -29.44
C ALA A 82 -44.80 -27.88 -29.52
N GLU A 83 -45.63 -28.86 -29.74
CA GLU A 83 -45.23 -30.22 -30.10
C GLU A 83 -44.38 -30.21 -31.37
N ARG A 84 -43.15 -30.63 -31.28
CA ARG A 84 -42.34 -31.00 -32.44
C ARG A 84 -42.34 -32.53 -32.57
N SER A 85 -42.89 -32.96 -33.69
CA SER A 85 -42.90 -34.32 -34.22
C SER A 85 -41.50 -34.97 -34.22
N LEU A 86 -41.48 -36.23 -33.80
CA LEU A 86 -40.33 -37.15 -33.88
C LEU A 86 -39.98 -37.45 -35.33
N PRO A 87 -38.72 -37.49 -35.75
CA PRO A 87 -38.33 -38.07 -37.01
C PRO A 87 -38.21 -39.60 -36.90
N GLU A 88 -38.59 -40.27 -38.02
CA GLU A 88 -38.58 -41.70 -38.21
C GLU A 88 -37.19 -42.38 -38.07
N PRO A 89 -37.12 -43.67 -37.83
CA PRO A 89 -35.85 -44.40 -37.61
C PRO A 89 -35.13 -44.63 -38.92
N CYS A 90 -33.90 -44.10 -39.01
CA CYS A 90 -32.99 -44.36 -40.10
C CYS A 90 -32.27 -45.72 -39.94
N ALA A 91 -32.17 -46.44 -41.03
CA ALA A 91 -31.72 -47.83 -41.18
C ALA A 91 -30.34 -48.12 -40.59
N LEU A 92 -30.24 -49.30 -39.96
CA LEU A 92 -29.02 -49.95 -39.52
C LEU A 92 -28.08 -50.22 -40.72
N SER A 93 -26.96 -49.54 -40.82
CA SER A 93 -25.81 -49.99 -41.61
C SER A 93 -24.88 -50.79 -40.71
N ILE A 94 -24.63 -52.01 -41.13
CA ILE A 94 -23.67 -52.95 -40.55
C ILE A 94 -22.26 -52.38 -40.72
N ALA A 95 -21.62 -51.85 -39.66
CA ALA A 95 -20.23 -51.49 -39.68
C ALA A 95 -19.38 -52.71 -39.27
N GLU A 96 -18.49 -53.06 -40.16
CA GLU A 96 -17.46 -54.11 -39.97
C GLU A 96 -16.70 -53.93 -38.65
N ARG A 97 -16.56 -55.02 -37.92
CA ARG A 97 -15.72 -55.12 -36.74
C ARG A 97 -14.27 -55.09 -37.20
N SER A 98 -13.58 -53.96 -37.02
CA SER A 98 -12.12 -53.92 -37.06
C SER A 98 -11.53 -54.68 -35.91
N LEU A 99 -10.57 -55.54 -36.20
CA LEU A 99 -9.73 -56.26 -35.23
C LEU A 99 -9.02 -55.31 -34.28
N PRO A 100 -8.82 -55.65 -32.97
CA PRO A 100 -8.10 -54.81 -32.05
C PRO A 100 -6.61 -54.72 -32.48
N GLU A 101 -6.10 -53.51 -32.60
CA GLU A 101 -4.69 -53.23 -32.85
C GLU A 101 -3.79 -53.86 -31.74
N PRO A 102 -2.56 -54.32 -32.10
CA PRO A 102 -1.66 -54.88 -31.11
C PRO A 102 -1.28 -53.79 -30.07
N ARG A 103 -1.53 -54.12 -28.80
CA ARG A 103 -1.12 -53.25 -27.67
C ARG A 103 0.38 -53.02 -27.72
N THR A 104 0.78 -51.76 -27.90
CA THR A 104 2.15 -51.31 -27.68
C THR A 104 2.61 -51.65 -26.27
N PRO A 105 3.86 -52.08 -26.03
CA PRO A 105 4.36 -52.45 -24.72
C PRO A 105 4.28 -51.23 -23.79
N ARG A 106 3.58 -51.36 -22.66
CA ARG A 106 3.55 -50.38 -21.60
C ARG A 106 4.98 -50.06 -21.15
N SER A 107 5.38 -48.79 -21.23
CA SER A 107 6.55 -48.24 -20.58
C SER A 107 6.59 -48.67 -19.08
N PRO A 108 7.81 -48.81 -18.49
CA PRO A 108 7.94 -49.34 -17.13
C PRO A 108 7.06 -48.54 -16.14
N SER A 109 6.30 -49.26 -15.37
CA SER A 109 5.35 -48.71 -14.36
C SER A 109 6.17 -47.87 -13.37
N THR A 110 6.06 -46.54 -13.46
CA THR A 110 6.41 -45.66 -12.34
C THR A 110 5.59 -46.10 -11.13
N MET A 111 6.27 -46.46 -10.03
CA MET A 111 5.56 -46.83 -8.77
C MET A 111 4.61 -45.68 -8.39
N ALA A 112 3.35 -46.01 -8.18
CA ALA A 112 2.35 -45.05 -7.75
C ALA A 112 2.81 -44.35 -6.48
N THR A 113 2.86 -43.03 -6.50
CA THR A 113 3.27 -42.19 -5.36
C THR A 113 2.25 -42.27 -4.22
N VAL A 114 2.64 -41.82 -3.02
CA VAL A 114 1.68 -41.69 -1.90
C VAL A 114 0.52 -40.80 -2.29
N LYS A 115 0.78 -39.72 -3.05
CA LYS A 115 -0.25 -38.83 -3.58
C LYS A 115 -1.26 -39.58 -4.46
N ASP A 116 -0.78 -40.40 -5.40
CA ASP A 116 -1.64 -41.15 -6.33
C ASP A 116 -2.49 -42.20 -5.61
N LYS A 117 -2.01 -42.71 -4.46
CA LYS A 117 -2.76 -43.66 -3.61
C LYS A 117 -3.78 -42.94 -2.72
N LEU A 118 -3.49 -41.69 -2.33
CA LEU A 118 -4.31 -40.94 -1.35
C LEU A 118 -5.40 -40.10 -2.05
N ILE A 119 -5.10 -39.52 -3.24
CA ILE A 119 -5.96 -38.54 -3.90
C ILE A 119 -6.38 -39.08 -5.27
N SER A 120 -7.69 -39.27 -5.44
CA SER A 120 -8.32 -39.61 -6.69
C SER A 120 -8.92 -38.35 -7.32
N PRO A 121 -8.37 -37.83 -8.43
CA PRO A 121 -8.92 -36.63 -9.07
C PRO A 121 -10.31 -36.91 -9.64
N ILE A 122 -11.26 -36.01 -9.41
CA ILE A 122 -12.63 -36.07 -9.94
C ILE A 122 -12.80 -35.10 -11.12
N ALA A 123 -12.11 -33.94 -11.06
CA ALA A 123 -12.12 -32.92 -12.08
C ALA A 123 -10.81 -32.13 -12.07
N GLU A 124 -10.51 -31.43 -13.19
CA GLU A 124 -9.40 -30.49 -13.22
C GLU A 124 -9.72 -29.27 -12.37
N GLY A 125 -8.81 -28.90 -11.45
CA GLY A 125 -8.90 -27.67 -10.68
C GLY A 125 -8.72 -26.42 -11.55
N ALA A 126 -9.24 -25.28 -11.08
CA ALA A 126 -9.04 -24.00 -11.73
C ALA A 126 -7.53 -23.67 -11.80
N LYS A 127 -7.04 -23.32 -12.99
CA LYS A 127 -5.61 -23.04 -13.26
C LYS A 127 -5.23 -21.58 -12.98
N VAL A 128 -6.21 -20.66 -12.94
CA VAL A 128 -5.97 -19.23 -12.77
C VAL A 128 -6.56 -18.77 -11.44
N PRO A 129 -5.77 -18.13 -10.56
CA PRO A 129 -6.29 -17.59 -9.30
C PRO A 129 -7.27 -16.44 -9.56
N ASN A 130 -8.34 -16.36 -8.77
CA ASN A 130 -9.31 -15.28 -8.88
C ASN A 130 -8.74 -13.94 -8.40
N ASN A 131 -7.96 -13.97 -7.32
CA ASN A 131 -7.39 -12.79 -6.68
C ASN A 131 -5.90 -13.00 -6.41
N LYS A 132 -5.07 -12.80 -7.41
CA LYS A 132 -3.62 -12.81 -7.25
C LYS A 132 -3.11 -11.41 -6.98
N ILE A 133 -2.29 -11.26 -5.93
CA ILE A 133 -1.53 -10.06 -5.64
C ILE A 133 -0.04 -10.37 -5.80
N THR A 134 0.68 -9.49 -6.48
CA THR A 134 2.14 -9.52 -6.52
C THR A 134 2.72 -8.37 -5.72
N VAL A 135 3.77 -8.63 -4.95
CA VAL A 135 4.61 -7.62 -4.31
C VAL A 135 6.00 -7.65 -4.93
N VAL A 136 6.39 -6.54 -5.56
CA VAL A 136 7.72 -6.35 -6.13
C VAL A 136 8.58 -5.57 -5.15
N GLY A 137 9.62 -6.22 -4.64
CA GLY A 137 10.48 -5.73 -3.56
C GLY A 137 10.14 -6.36 -2.20
N VAL A 138 10.99 -7.27 -1.69
CA VAL A 138 10.82 -7.91 -0.36
C VAL A 138 11.63 -7.20 0.71
N GLY A 139 11.65 -5.86 0.64
CA GLY A 139 12.16 -5.00 1.70
C GLY A 139 11.20 -4.91 2.90
N GLN A 140 11.53 -4.06 3.88
CA GLN A 140 10.70 -3.88 5.08
C GLN A 140 9.25 -3.48 4.76
N VAL A 141 9.06 -2.62 3.76
CA VAL A 141 7.73 -2.16 3.33
C VAL A 141 6.99 -3.26 2.57
N GLY A 142 7.67 -3.93 1.62
CA GLY A 142 7.06 -5.01 0.83
C GLY A 142 6.59 -6.16 1.69
N MET A 143 7.40 -6.61 2.66
CA MET A 143 7.00 -7.68 3.57
C MET A 143 5.89 -7.24 4.54
N ALA A 144 5.89 -5.99 4.99
CA ALA A 144 4.76 -5.47 5.78
C ALA A 144 3.47 -5.40 4.97
N ALA A 145 3.53 -5.05 3.68
CA ALA A 145 2.38 -5.11 2.79
C ALA A 145 1.91 -6.56 2.57
N ALA A 146 2.85 -7.47 2.29
CA ALA A 146 2.57 -8.89 2.09
C ALA A 146 1.86 -9.51 3.30
N ILE A 147 2.42 -9.36 4.51
CA ILE A 147 1.79 -9.90 5.72
C ILE A 147 0.43 -9.26 6.03
N SER A 148 0.27 -7.96 5.76
CA SER A 148 -1.01 -7.28 5.97
C SER A 148 -2.09 -7.77 5.00
N VAL A 149 -1.74 -8.03 3.74
CA VAL A 149 -2.62 -8.64 2.73
C VAL A 149 -3.02 -10.05 3.13
N LEU A 150 -2.06 -10.88 3.56
CA LEU A 150 -2.29 -12.25 4.01
C LEU A 150 -3.16 -12.30 5.27
N ALA A 151 -2.87 -11.47 6.27
CA ALA A 151 -3.63 -11.41 7.52
C ALA A 151 -5.10 -11.00 7.30
N LYS A 152 -5.38 -10.18 6.27
CA LYS A 152 -6.75 -9.81 5.87
C LYS A 152 -7.41 -10.82 4.92
N GLY A 153 -6.70 -11.87 4.49
CA GLY A 153 -7.23 -12.89 3.57
C GLY A 153 -7.68 -12.30 2.22
N LEU A 154 -6.89 -11.39 1.63
CA LEU A 154 -7.31 -10.64 0.44
C LEU A 154 -7.03 -11.36 -0.87
N CYS A 155 -6.14 -12.33 -0.90
CA CYS A 155 -5.73 -13.01 -2.13
C CYS A 155 -5.75 -14.52 -2.01
N ASP A 156 -5.98 -15.20 -3.13
CA ASP A 156 -5.87 -16.66 -3.26
C ASP A 156 -4.41 -17.07 -3.51
N GLU A 157 -3.65 -16.20 -4.16
CA GLU A 157 -2.23 -16.37 -4.45
C GLU A 157 -1.47 -15.07 -4.18
N LEU A 158 -0.40 -15.16 -3.40
CA LEU A 158 0.59 -14.11 -3.20
C LEU A 158 1.85 -14.46 -3.98
N ALA A 159 2.30 -13.59 -4.87
CA ALA A 159 3.59 -13.68 -5.54
C ALA A 159 4.56 -12.61 -5.01
N LEU A 160 5.79 -12.99 -4.77
CA LEU A 160 6.87 -12.10 -4.33
C LEU A 160 7.96 -12.06 -5.39
N VAL A 161 8.49 -10.87 -5.69
CA VAL A 161 9.60 -10.70 -6.63
C VAL A 161 10.68 -9.81 -6.02
N ASP A 162 11.93 -10.26 -6.07
CA ASP A 162 13.09 -9.44 -5.70
C ASP A 162 14.35 -9.97 -6.43
N VAL A 163 15.36 -9.15 -6.53
CA VAL A 163 16.67 -9.52 -7.08
C VAL A 163 17.55 -10.29 -6.09
N MET A 164 17.23 -10.20 -4.79
CA MET A 164 17.96 -10.87 -3.70
C MET A 164 17.38 -12.26 -3.46
N GLU A 165 17.81 -13.25 -4.24
CA GLU A 165 17.23 -14.61 -4.28
C GLU A 165 17.17 -15.29 -2.89
N ASP A 166 18.27 -15.27 -2.14
CA ASP A 166 18.33 -15.96 -0.84
C ASP A 166 17.33 -15.35 0.15
N LYS A 167 17.28 -14.00 0.22
CA LYS A 167 16.31 -13.31 1.05
C LYS A 167 14.88 -13.57 0.59
N LEU A 168 14.63 -13.47 -0.71
CA LEU A 168 13.32 -13.73 -1.32
C LEU A 168 12.81 -15.13 -0.96
N LYS A 169 13.68 -16.15 -1.09
CA LYS A 169 13.37 -17.53 -0.73
C LYS A 169 13.10 -17.68 0.77
N GLY A 170 13.91 -17.05 1.62
CA GLY A 170 13.73 -17.07 3.07
C GLY A 170 12.39 -16.48 3.49
N GLU A 171 12.04 -15.30 3.00
CA GLU A 171 10.76 -14.63 3.27
C GLU A 171 9.56 -15.46 2.76
N MET A 172 9.67 -16.07 1.57
CA MET A 172 8.64 -16.97 1.04
C MET A 172 8.44 -18.18 1.94
N MET A 173 9.52 -18.87 2.34
CA MET A 173 9.44 -20.07 3.17
C MET A 173 8.83 -19.78 4.54
N ASP A 174 9.20 -18.67 5.17
CA ASP A 174 8.65 -18.26 6.46
C ASP A 174 7.13 -18.03 6.36
N LEU A 175 6.67 -17.33 5.33
CA LEU A 175 5.23 -17.16 5.08
C LEU A 175 4.52 -18.48 4.76
N GLN A 176 5.16 -19.39 3.99
CA GLN A 176 4.60 -20.70 3.65
C GLN A 176 4.44 -21.59 4.89
N HIS A 177 5.40 -21.54 5.82
CA HIS A 177 5.30 -22.25 7.09
C HIS A 177 4.12 -21.75 7.95
N GLY A 178 3.74 -20.47 7.78
CA GLY A 178 2.56 -19.86 8.40
C GLY A 178 1.23 -20.18 7.70
N SER A 179 1.22 -20.89 6.56
CA SER A 179 0.02 -21.07 5.71
C SER A 179 -1.16 -21.74 6.41
N LEU A 180 -0.90 -22.58 7.42
CA LEU A 180 -1.96 -23.20 8.25
C LEU A 180 -2.82 -22.15 8.98
N PHE A 181 -2.26 -20.99 9.29
CA PHE A 181 -2.90 -19.88 10.02
C PHE A 181 -3.45 -18.79 9.08
N LEU A 182 -3.31 -18.96 7.77
CA LEU A 182 -3.69 -17.99 6.74
C LEU A 182 -4.80 -18.57 5.85
N HIS A 183 -5.61 -17.69 5.26
CA HIS A 183 -6.60 -18.10 4.25
C HIS A 183 -5.95 -18.35 2.88
N THR A 184 -4.83 -17.67 2.60
CA THR A 184 -4.07 -17.82 1.36
C THR A 184 -3.20 -19.06 1.43
N HIS A 185 -3.47 -20.05 0.57
CA HIS A 185 -2.74 -21.30 0.56
C HIS A 185 -1.56 -21.32 -0.42
N LYS A 186 -1.54 -20.39 -1.39
CA LYS A 186 -0.51 -20.36 -2.42
C LYS A 186 0.34 -19.11 -2.29
N ILE A 187 1.60 -19.30 -1.86
CA ILE A 187 2.62 -18.25 -1.75
C ILE A 187 3.80 -18.70 -2.60
N VAL A 188 4.16 -17.89 -3.59
CA VAL A 188 5.23 -18.17 -4.54
C VAL A 188 6.19 -17.00 -4.64
N ALA A 189 7.44 -17.29 -4.97
CA ALA A 189 8.45 -16.24 -5.15
C ALA A 189 9.46 -16.66 -6.20
N ASP A 190 9.87 -15.73 -7.04
CA ASP A 190 10.94 -15.89 -8.01
C ASP A 190 11.50 -14.51 -8.38
N LYS A 191 12.77 -14.48 -8.84
CA LYS A 191 13.34 -13.30 -9.50
C LYS A 191 12.80 -13.09 -10.91
N ASP A 192 12.33 -14.17 -11.55
CA ASP A 192 11.66 -14.09 -12.85
C ASP A 192 10.23 -13.57 -12.69
N TYR A 193 9.92 -12.53 -13.43
CA TYR A 193 8.60 -11.93 -13.44
C TYR A 193 7.49 -12.83 -14.00
N ALA A 194 7.81 -13.97 -14.60
CA ALA A 194 6.82 -14.98 -14.98
C ALA A 194 5.94 -15.41 -13.78
N VAL A 195 6.51 -15.40 -12.57
CA VAL A 195 5.77 -15.69 -11.34
C VAL A 195 4.63 -14.70 -11.09
N THR A 196 4.67 -13.49 -11.67
CA THR A 196 3.64 -12.45 -11.50
C THR A 196 2.43 -12.63 -12.42
N ALA A 197 2.48 -13.59 -13.34
CA ALA A 197 1.46 -13.74 -14.38
C ALA A 197 0.03 -13.76 -13.82
N ASN A 198 -0.87 -13.03 -14.49
CA ASN A 198 -2.28 -12.90 -14.15
C ASN A 198 -2.58 -12.24 -12.79
N SER A 199 -1.70 -11.38 -12.30
CA SER A 199 -1.97 -10.59 -11.09
C SER A 199 -3.10 -9.59 -11.33
N LYS A 200 -4.02 -9.46 -10.36
CA LYS A 200 -5.01 -8.37 -10.34
C LYS A 200 -4.40 -7.06 -9.87
N ILE A 201 -3.56 -7.14 -8.85
CA ILE A 201 -2.84 -5.99 -8.29
C ILE A 201 -1.36 -6.33 -8.22
N VAL A 202 -0.53 -5.39 -8.66
CA VAL A 202 0.92 -5.44 -8.48
C VAL A 202 1.33 -4.25 -7.61
N VAL A 203 1.82 -4.55 -6.42
CA VAL A 203 2.33 -3.56 -5.46
C VAL A 203 3.82 -3.39 -5.67
N VAL A 204 4.27 -2.20 -6.06
CA VAL A 204 5.68 -1.90 -6.30
C VAL A 204 6.25 -1.15 -5.11
N THR A 205 7.09 -1.84 -4.35
CA THR A 205 7.84 -1.29 -3.20
C THR A 205 9.35 -1.31 -3.44
N ALA A 206 9.78 -1.84 -4.58
CA ALA A 206 11.17 -1.87 -5.00
C ALA A 206 11.68 -0.46 -5.32
N GLY A 207 12.91 -0.18 -4.95
CA GLY A 207 13.54 1.10 -5.20
C GLY A 207 14.81 1.26 -4.36
N VAL A 208 15.55 2.31 -4.64
CA VAL A 208 16.75 2.66 -3.88
C VAL A 208 16.44 3.75 -2.86
N ARG A 209 17.08 3.66 -1.69
CA ARG A 209 16.98 4.70 -0.66
C ARG A 209 17.88 5.87 -0.99
N GLN A 210 17.49 7.06 -0.56
CA GLN A 210 18.32 8.25 -0.65
C GLN A 210 19.62 8.04 0.13
N GLN A 211 20.74 8.44 -0.48
CA GLN A 211 22.05 8.43 0.15
C GLN A 211 22.31 9.79 0.81
N GLU A 212 23.19 9.82 1.79
CA GLU A 212 23.57 11.06 2.46
C GLU A 212 24.22 12.03 1.44
N GLY A 213 23.74 13.26 1.41
CA GLY A 213 24.19 14.29 0.45
C GLY A 213 23.66 14.13 -0.98
N GLU A 214 22.83 13.14 -1.27
CA GLU A 214 22.25 12.94 -2.60
C GLU A 214 21.14 13.94 -2.89
N SER A 215 21.16 14.55 -4.10
CA SER A 215 20.09 15.41 -4.54
C SER A 215 18.81 14.62 -4.83
N ARG A 216 17.63 15.28 -4.66
CA ARG A 216 16.31 14.68 -4.97
C ARG A 216 16.23 14.19 -6.42
N LEU A 217 16.81 14.95 -7.37
CA LEU A 217 16.82 14.58 -8.79
C LEU A 217 17.65 13.31 -9.04
N ASN A 218 18.82 13.17 -8.40
CA ASN A 218 19.65 11.96 -8.55
C ASN A 218 18.93 10.72 -8.00
N LEU A 219 18.28 10.83 -6.84
CA LEU A 219 17.46 9.76 -6.28
C LEU A 219 16.35 9.34 -7.26
N VAL A 220 15.64 10.33 -7.83
CA VAL A 220 14.60 10.07 -8.83
C VAL A 220 15.19 9.34 -10.03
N GLN A 221 16.30 9.82 -10.60
CA GLN A 221 16.91 9.21 -11.79
C GLN A 221 17.38 7.76 -11.53
N ARG A 222 17.90 7.46 -10.35
CA ARG A 222 18.26 6.09 -9.96
C ARG A 222 17.04 5.17 -9.89
N ASN A 223 15.94 5.65 -9.33
CA ASN A 223 14.68 4.91 -9.27
C ASN A 223 14.04 4.76 -10.65
N VAL A 224 14.14 5.75 -11.53
CA VAL A 224 13.70 5.63 -12.94
C VAL A 224 14.37 4.43 -13.61
N ASN A 225 15.67 4.26 -13.44
CA ASN A 225 16.42 3.14 -14.03
C ASN A 225 15.92 1.79 -13.49
N VAL A 226 15.59 1.70 -12.21
CA VAL A 226 14.98 0.50 -11.61
C VAL A 226 13.59 0.24 -12.20
N PHE A 227 12.76 1.26 -12.33
CA PHE A 227 11.40 1.16 -12.87
C PHE A 227 11.37 0.82 -14.37
N LYS A 228 12.33 1.30 -15.15
CA LYS A 228 12.52 0.91 -16.56
C LYS A 228 12.69 -0.60 -16.75
N PHE A 229 13.27 -1.28 -15.77
CA PHE A 229 13.38 -2.73 -15.78
C PHE A 229 12.10 -3.41 -15.27
N ILE A 230 11.54 -2.94 -14.16
CA ILE A 230 10.41 -3.58 -13.46
C ILE A 230 9.12 -3.48 -14.27
N ILE A 231 8.75 -2.27 -14.68
CA ILE A 231 7.39 -1.99 -15.19
C ILE A 231 7.06 -2.71 -16.49
N PRO A 232 7.96 -2.77 -17.50
CA PRO A 232 7.71 -3.55 -18.71
C PRO A 232 7.51 -5.04 -18.44
N GLN A 233 8.26 -5.62 -17.48
CA GLN A 233 8.09 -7.02 -17.10
C GLN A 233 6.74 -7.27 -16.43
N VAL A 234 6.31 -6.40 -15.53
CA VAL A 234 5.00 -6.48 -14.89
C VAL A 234 3.88 -6.49 -15.93
N VAL A 235 3.91 -5.56 -16.87
CA VAL A 235 2.86 -5.44 -17.91
C VAL A 235 2.90 -6.63 -18.88
N LYS A 236 4.09 -7.13 -19.22
CA LYS A 236 4.24 -8.32 -20.07
C LYS A 236 3.49 -9.53 -19.53
N TYR A 237 3.58 -9.80 -18.22
CA TYR A 237 2.97 -10.97 -17.60
C TYR A 237 1.58 -10.70 -17.00
N SER A 238 1.25 -9.43 -16.71
CA SER A 238 -0.02 -9.02 -16.11
C SER A 238 -0.60 -7.77 -16.78
N PRO A 239 -0.99 -7.84 -18.08
CA PRO A 239 -1.42 -6.66 -18.85
C PRO A 239 -2.72 -6.04 -18.36
N ASN A 240 -3.50 -6.76 -17.57
CA ASN A 240 -4.77 -6.31 -17.02
C ASN A 240 -4.70 -5.90 -15.55
N CYS A 241 -3.51 -5.87 -14.94
CA CYS A 241 -3.36 -5.54 -13.53
C CYS A 241 -3.63 -4.05 -13.24
N ILE A 242 -3.83 -3.77 -11.96
CA ILE A 242 -3.71 -2.44 -11.39
C ILE A 242 -2.34 -2.37 -10.72
N ILE A 243 -1.54 -1.36 -11.04
CA ILE A 243 -0.24 -1.14 -10.42
C ILE A 243 -0.42 -0.13 -9.28
N LEU A 244 -0.07 -0.55 -8.08
CA LEU A 244 -0.04 0.29 -6.87
C LEU A 244 1.41 0.62 -6.53
N VAL A 245 1.79 1.86 -6.75
CA VAL A 245 3.15 2.36 -6.49
C VAL A 245 3.26 2.83 -5.04
N VAL A 246 4.28 2.35 -4.34
CA VAL A 246 4.55 2.66 -2.93
C VAL A 246 5.95 3.24 -2.74
N SER A 247 6.86 2.95 -3.67
CA SER A 247 8.25 3.46 -3.65
C SER A 247 8.30 4.98 -3.75
N ASN A 248 9.23 5.60 -3.00
CA ASN A 248 9.40 7.05 -2.98
C ASN A 248 10.50 7.54 -3.95
N PRO A 249 10.31 8.76 -4.50
CA PRO A 249 9.18 9.69 -4.34
C PRO A 249 7.94 9.23 -5.13
N VAL A 250 6.89 8.88 -4.40
CA VAL A 250 5.75 8.11 -4.92
C VAL A 250 5.02 8.80 -6.07
N ASP A 251 4.79 10.10 -5.99
CA ASP A 251 4.03 10.85 -7.01
C ASP A 251 4.77 10.84 -8.36
N ILE A 252 6.09 11.11 -8.33
CA ILE A 252 6.94 11.06 -9.53
C ILE A 252 7.06 9.63 -10.06
N LEU A 253 7.27 8.64 -9.19
CA LEU A 253 7.38 7.25 -9.62
C LEU A 253 6.04 6.68 -10.15
N THR A 254 4.91 7.19 -9.68
CA THR A 254 3.60 6.87 -10.26
C THR A 254 3.46 7.41 -11.68
N TYR A 255 3.88 8.65 -11.92
CA TYR A 255 3.94 9.22 -13.27
C TYR A 255 4.84 8.39 -14.20
N ILE A 256 6.04 8.03 -13.74
CA ILE A 256 6.99 7.20 -14.48
C ILE A 256 6.39 5.83 -14.80
N THR A 257 5.76 5.20 -13.80
CA THR A 257 5.06 3.92 -13.98
C THR A 257 3.97 4.03 -15.03
N TRP A 258 3.19 5.09 -15.02
CA TRP A 258 2.17 5.33 -16.03
C TRP A 258 2.75 5.43 -17.44
N LYS A 259 3.82 6.22 -17.61
CA LYS A 259 4.51 6.37 -18.92
C LYS A 259 5.10 5.05 -19.40
N LEU A 260 5.79 4.31 -18.53
CA LEU A 260 6.47 3.05 -18.90
C LEU A 260 5.50 1.87 -19.12
N SER A 261 4.37 1.87 -18.44
CA SER A 261 3.41 0.76 -18.52
C SER A 261 2.50 0.83 -19.73
N GLY A 262 2.22 2.02 -20.24
CA GLY A 262 1.20 2.23 -21.26
C GLY A 262 -0.24 1.92 -20.79
N LEU A 263 -0.42 1.63 -19.49
CA LEU A 263 -1.74 1.36 -18.92
C LEU A 263 -2.59 2.64 -18.84
N PRO A 264 -3.92 2.52 -18.88
CA PRO A 264 -4.78 3.66 -18.67
C PRO A 264 -4.59 4.24 -17.26
N LYS A 265 -4.67 5.57 -17.13
CA LYS A 265 -4.36 6.31 -15.88
C LYS A 265 -5.12 5.81 -14.64
N ASN A 266 -6.30 5.24 -14.82
CA ASN A 266 -7.10 4.69 -13.73
C ASN A 266 -6.54 3.37 -13.15
N ARG A 267 -5.59 2.72 -13.82
CA ARG A 267 -4.95 1.49 -13.36
C ARG A 267 -3.56 1.70 -12.77
N VAL A 268 -3.05 2.93 -12.78
CA VAL A 268 -1.76 3.26 -12.17
C VAL A 268 -2.02 4.24 -11.04
N ILE A 269 -1.83 3.78 -9.81
CA ILE A 269 -2.23 4.48 -8.59
C ILE A 269 -1.02 4.55 -7.67
N GLY A 270 -0.70 5.74 -7.16
CA GLY A 270 0.29 5.88 -6.10
C GLY A 270 -0.37 5.84 -4.73
N SER A 271 0.27 5.22 -3.75
CA SER A 271 -0.23 5.19 -2.37
C SER A 271 -0.42 6.59 -1.78
N GLY A 272 0.36 7.56 -2.24
CA GLY A 272 0.19 9.00 -1.99
C GLY A 272 -0.04 9.35 -0.52
N CYS A 273 -0.95 10.27 -0.29
CA CYS A 273 -1.31 10.78 1.05
C CYS A 273 -2.34 9.91 1.79
N ASN A 274 -2.61 8.66 1.38
CA ASN A 274 -3.52 7.79 2.10
C ASN A 274 -3.06 7.57 3.56
N LEU A 275 -1.77 7.29 3.74
CA LEU A 275 -1.20 7.16 5.08
C LEU A 275 -1.10 8.50 5.82
N ASP A 276 -0.77 9.60 5.13
CA ASP A 276 -0.70 10.93 5.75
C ASP A 276 -2.08 11.39 6.25
N THR A 277 -3.13 11.09 5.50
CA THR A 277 -4.52 11.29 5.93
C THR A 277 -4.85 10.48 7.20
N ALA A 278 -4.39 9.24 7.28
CA ALA A 278 -4.57 8.43 8.49
C ALA A 278 -3.81 9.00 9.69
N ARG A 279 -2.55 9.44 9.50
CA ARG A 279 -1.76 10.14 10.53
C ARG A 279 -2.43 11.42 11.00
N PHE A 280 -2.94 12.22 10.06
CA PHE A 280 -3.64 13.46 10.35
C PHE A 280 -4.87 13.22 11.24
N ARG A 281 -5.70 12.23 10.86
CA ARG A 281 -6.88 11.85 11.64
C ARG A 281 -6.49 11.31 13.02
N TYR A 282 -5.43 10.54 13.12
CA TYR A 282 -4.90 10.02 14.38
C TYR A 282 -4.47 11.16 15.32
N LEU A 283 -3.59 12.05 14.85
CA LEU A 283 -3.08 13.17 15.65
C LEU A 283 -4.18 14.15 16.07
N MET A 284 -5.18 14.41 15.22
CA MET A 284 -6.36 15.18 15.59
C MET A 284 -7.17 14.48 16.68
N SER A 285 -7.37 13.18 16.54
CA SER A 285 -8.15 12.39 17.50
C SER A 285 -7.50 12.34 18.88
N GLU A 286 -6.17 12.27 18.94
CA GLU A 286 -5.41 12.38 20.20
C GLU A 286 -5.68 13.68 20.93
N ARG A 287 -5.67 14.82 20.20
CA ARG A 287 -5.96 16.15 20.81
C ARG A 287 -7.42 16.30 21.25
N LEU A 288 -8.34 15.63 20.54
CA LEU A 288 -9.78 15.69 20.84
C LEU A 288 -10.23 14.61 21.83
N GLY A 289 -9.39 13.64 22.17
CA GLY A 289 -9.73 12.54 23.07
C GLY A 289 -10.80 11.59 22.50
N ILE A 290 -10.85 11.40 21.17
CA ILE A 290 -11.83 10.54 20.49
C ILE A 290 -11.13 9.52 19.59
N HIS A 291 -11.86 8.52 19.10
CA HIS A 291 -11.29 7.51 18.20
C HIS A 291 -11.00 8.10 16.80
N PRO A 292 -9.88 7.76 16.12
CA PRO A 292 -9.51 8.28 14.80
C PRO A 292 -10.59 8.10 13.71
N SER A 293 -11.41 7.05 13.78
CA SER A 293 -12.51 6.83 12.83
C SER A 293 -13.60 7.90 12.92
N SER A 294 -13.71 8.61 14.05
CA SER A 294 -14.69 9.67 14.27
C SER A 294 -14.20 11.05 13.82
N CYS A 295 -12.90 11.20 13.53
CA CYS A 295 -12.33 12.41 12.93
C CYS A 295 -12.34 12.29 11.41
N HIS A 296 -12.77 13.35 10.73
CA HIS A 296 -12.74 13.45 9.29
C HIS A 296 -11.87 14.61 8.85
N GLY A 297 -10.94 14.36 7.96
CA GLY A 297 -10.00 15.33 7.42
C GLY A 297 -9.11 14.67 6.37
N TRP A 298 -8.50 15.47 5.52
CA TRP A 298 -7.75 15.01 4.35
C TRP A 298 -6.40 15.72 4.24
N ILE A 299 -5.38 14.95 3.87
CA ILE A 299 -4.11 15.48 3.37
C ILE A 299 -4.09 15.25 1.87
N LEU A 300 -3.77 16.29 1.10
CA LEU A 300 -3.72 16.31 -0.36
C LEU A 300 -2.34 16.72 -0.85
N GLY A 301 -2.16 16.69 -2.18
CA GLY A 301 -0.95 17.18 -2.82
C GLY A 301 0.15 16.13 -2.89
N GLU A 302 1.39 16.56 -2.81
CA GLU A 302 2.58 15.70 -2.76
C GLU A 302 2.61 14.88 -1.48
N HIS A 303 2.98 13.61 -1.60
CA HIS A 303 3.37 12.84 -0.42
C HIS A 303 4.75 13.31 0.06
N GLY A 304 4.78 14.24 1.01
CA GLY A 304 6.01 14.82 1.53
C GLY A 304 5.81 16.21 2.11
N ASP A 305 6.86 17.02 1.99
CA ASP A 305 6.97 18.31 2.69
C ASP A 305 5.99 19.38 2.17
N SER A 306 5.55 19.28 0.91
CA SER A 306 4.59 20.21 0.31
C SER A 306 3.15 19.70 0.33
N SER A 307 2.83 18.72 1.18
CA SER A 307 1.47 18.24 1.38
C SER A 307 0.56 19.33 1.94
N VAL A 308 -0.75 19.19 1.70
CA VAL A 308 -1.76 20.19 2.05
C VAL A 308 -2.80 19.59 2.99
N ALA A 309 -2.90 20.14 4.19
CA ALA A 309 -3.99 19.80 5.11
C ALA A 309 -5.24 20.60 4.79
N VAL A 310 -6.34 19.91 4.49
CA VAL A 310 -7.63 20.54 4.16
C VAL A 310 -8.38 20.89 5.45
N TRP A 311 -8.00 22.00 6.07
CA TRP A 311 -8.61 22.47 7.32
C TRP A 311 -10.08 22.82 7.15
N SER A 312 -10.45 23.33 5.97
CA SER A 312 -11.84 23.67 5.63
C SER A 312 -12.79 22.45 5.64
N GLY A 313 -12.23 21.25 5.44
CA GLY A 313 -12.99 19.99 5.41
C GLY A 313 -12.95 19.18 6.71
N VAL A 314 -12.24 19.68 7.75
CA VAL A 314 -12.12 18.95 9.03
C VAL A 314 -13.41 18.98 9.79
N ASN A 315 -13.92 17.79 10.16
CA ASN A 315 -15.16 17.69 10.94
C ASN A 315 -15.19 16.46 11.85
N VAL A 316 -16.05 16.55 12.88
CA VAL A 316 -16.42 15.43 13.76
C VAL A 316 -17.94 15.37 13.80
N ALA A 317 -18.51 14.24 13.42
CA ALA A 317 -19.96 14.04 13.34
C ALA A 317 -20.71 15.13 12.53
N GLY A 318 -20.06 15.66 11.49
CA GLY A 318 -20.61 16.74 10.66
C GLY A 318 -20.39 18.17 11.21
N VAL A 319 -19.89 18.32 12.42
CA VAL A 319 -19.54 19.63 12.99
C VAL A 319 -18.20 20.07 12.43
N SER A 320 -18.16 21.17 11.70
CA SER A 320 -16.94 21.77 11.15
C SER A 320 -16.09 22.35 12.29
N LEU A 321 -14.84 21.88 12.42
CA LEU A 321 -13.95 22.42 13.44
C LEU A 321 -13.50 23.84 13.10
N GLN A 322 -13.45 24.20 11.81
CA GLN A 322 -13.10 25.54 11.39
C GLN A 322 -14.23 26.56 11.62
N GLU A 323 -15.50 26.12 11.69
CA GLU A 323 -16.59 26.97 12.14
C GLU A 323 -16.50 27.28 13.65
N LEU A 324 -16.02 26.34 14.46
CA LEU A 324 -15.76 26.52 15.89
C LEU A 324 -14.50 27.38 16.16
N ASN A 325 -13.47 27.20 15.36
CA ASN A 325 -12.21 27.95 15.40
C ASN A 325 -11.84 28.45 14.01
N PRO A 326 -12.33 29.64 13.58
CA PRO A 326 -12.07 30.18 12.24
C PRO A 326 -10.58 30.36 11.89
N ALA A 327 -9.70 30.49 12.89
CA ALA A 327 -8.26 30.61 12.72
C ALA A 327 -7.56 29.25 12.59
N MET A 328 -8.28 28.13 12.71
CA MET A 328 -7.73 26.78 12.68
C MET A 328 -6.81 26.55 11.46
N GLY A 329 -5.60 26.05 11.73
CA GLY A 329 -4.58 25.79 10.70
C GLY A 329 -3.79 27.01 10.25
N THR A 330 -4.09 28.22 10.75
CA THR A 330 -3.35 29.46 10.44
C THR A 330 -2.32 29.77 11.54
N ASP A 331 -1.46 30.76 11.27
CA ASP A 331 -0.49 31.26 12.28
C ASP A 331 -1.16 32.06 13.41
N LYS A 332 -2.43 32.46 13.26
CA LYS A 332 -3.21 33.20 14.26
C LYS A 332 -4.03 32.29 15.16
N ASP A 333 -3.96 30.98 14.95
CA ASP A 333 -4.72 29.99 15.71
C ASP A 333 -4.18 29.85 17.14
N PRO A 334 -4.96 30.24 18.17
CA PRO A 334 -4.50 30.19 19.55
C PRO A 334 -4.28 28.76 20.06
N GLU A 335 -4.92 27.77 19.45
CA GLU A 335 -4.76 26.35 19.77
C GLU A 335 -3.62 25.68 18.99
N ASN A 336 -3.02 26.38 18.01
CA ASN A 336 -1.91 25.89 17.21
C ASN A 336 -2.19 24.52 16.51
N TRP A 337 -3.35 24.36 15.88
CA TRP A 337 -3.70 23.15 15.11
C TRP A 337 -2.76 22.92 13.94
N LYS A 338 -2.14 23.96 13.39
CA LYS A 338 -1.11 23.85 12.34
C LYS A 338 0.02 22.88 12.73
N GLU A 339 0.32 22.73 14.02
CA GLU A 339 1.32 21.80 14.52
C GLU A 339 0.97 20.34 14.21
N VAL A 340 -0.30 19.99 14.17
CA VAL A 340 -0.78 18.65 13.78
C VAL A 340 -0.30 18.30 12.36
N HIS A 341 -0.42 19.22 11.41
CA HIS A 341 0.07 18.98 10.04
C HIS A 341 1.60 18.88 9.98
N LYS A 342 2.33 19.71 10.72
CA LYS A 342 3.79 19.59 10.82
C LYS A 342 4.21 18.23 11.37
N GLN A 343 3.49 17.72 12.37
CA GLN A 343 3.73 16.39 12.92
C GLN A 343 3.42 15.28 11.91
N VAL A 344 2.40 15.43 11.06
CA VAL A 344 2.16 14.48 9.94
C VAL A 344 3.36 14.39 9.05
N VAL A 345 3.90 15.53 8.60
CA VAL A 345 5.09 15.61 7.73
C VAL A 345 6.32 15.02 8.44
N ALA A 346 6.53 15.36 9.71
CA ALA A 346 7.67 14.89 10.50
C ALA A 346 7.58 13.41 10.90
N SER A 347 6.38 12.81 10.92
CA SER A 347 6.14 11.46 11.48
C SER A 347 7.04 10.38 10.87
N ALA A 348 7.26 10.42 9.55
CA ALA A 348 8.11 9.42 8.90
C ALA A 348 9.58 9.57 9.32
N TYR A 349 10.08 10.80 9.38
CA TYR A 349 11.45 11.10 9.77
C TYR A 349 11.72 10.69 11.23
N GLU A 350 10.77 10.98 12.11
CA GLU A 350 10.87 10.62 13.52
C GLU A 350 10.89 9.10 13.74
N VAL A 351 9.98 8.37 13.10
CA VAL A 351 9.97 6.89 13.17
C VAL A 351 11.26 6.31 12.60
N ILE A 352 11.79 6.84 11.48
CA ILE A 352 13.05 6.40 10.89
C ILE A 352 14.22 6.67 11.85
N LYS A 353 14.24 7.85 12.48
CA LYS A 353 15.28 8.19 13.48
C LYS A 353 15.30 7.22 14.65
N LEU A 354 14.13 6.79 15.14
CA LEU A 354 14.00 5.92 16.32
C LEU A 354 14.16 4.44 15.99
N LYS A 355 13.68 3.99 14.84
CA LYS A 355 13.56 2.56 14.49
C LYS A 355 14.46 2.16 13.31
N GLY A 356 14.98 3.12 12.52
CA GLY A 356 15.76 2.88 11.31
C GLY A 356 14.95 2.77 10.02
N TYR A 357 13.65 2.55 10.09
CA TYR A 357 12.74 2.42 8.93
C TYR A 357 11.28 2.61 9.34
N THR A 358 10.37 2.73 8.36
CA THR A 358 8.91 2.61 8.56
C THR A 358 8.40 1.41 7.78
N ASN A 359 7.40 0.70 8.27
CA ASN A 359 6.83 -0.44 7.57
C ASN A 359 5.37 -0.75 7.92
N TRP A 360 5.00 -0.82 9.22
CA TRP A 360 3.68 -1.36 9.61
C TRP A 360 2.51 -0.51 9.09
N ALA A 361 2.54 0.79 9.34
CA ALA A 361 1.43 1.67 8.94
C ALA A 361 1.25 1.73 7.42
N ILE A 362 2.34 1.75 6.65
CA ILE A 362 2.26 1.69 5.19
C ILE A 362 1.80 0.32 4.71
N GLY A 363 2.17 -0.78 5.36
CA GLY A 363 1.67 -2.11 5.07
C GLY A 363 0.15 -2.20 5.24
N PHE A 364 -0.40 -1.67 6.32
CA PHE A 364 -1.85 -1.59 6.53
C PHE A 364 -2.54 -0.69 5.51
N SER A 365 -1.94 0.46 5.17
CA SER A 365 -2.47 1.36 4.14
C SER A 365 -2.56 0.68 2.77
N VAL A 366 -1.52 -0.04 2.37
CA VAL A 366 -1.50 -0.83 1.12
C VAL A 366 -2.59 -1.91 1.13
N ALA A 367 -2.70 -2.66 2.22
CA ALA A 367 -3.73 -3.70 2.34
C ALA A 367 -5.16 -3.12 2.31
N ASP A 368 -5.38 -1.92 2.86
CA ASP A 368 -6.67 -1.22 2.80
C ASP A 368 -7.04 -0.78 1.37
N LEU A 369 -6.05 -0.30 0.61
CA LEU A 369 -6.22 0.01 -0.82
C LEU A 369 -6.50 -1.25 -1.64
N CYS A 370 -5.73 -2.32 -1.43
CA CYS A 370 -5.96 -3.61 -2.08
C CYS A 370 -7.35 -4.18 -1.77
N GLU A 371 -7.79 -4.12 -0.52
CA GLU A 371 -9.12 -4.54 -0.10
C GLU A 371 -10.23 -3.77 -0.82
N THR A 372 -10.09 -2.45 -0.90
CA THR A 372 -11.05 -1.59 -1.60
C THR A 372 -11.19 -1.98 -3.08
N ILE A 373 -10.07 -2.26 -3.73
CA ILE A 373 -10.04 -2.64 -5.15
C ILE A 373 -10.61 -4.05 -5.34
N LEU A 374 -10.11 -5.04 -4.62
CA LEU A 374 -10.49 -6.45 -4.82
C LEU A 374 -11.94 -6.74 -4.46
N LYS A 375 -12.46 -6.08 -3.41
CA LYS A 375 -13.85 -6.24 -2.96
C LYS A 375 -14.82 -5.25 -3.62
N ASN A 376 -14.35 -4.42 -4.57
CA ASN A 376 -15.15 -3.43 -5.30
C ASN A 376 -15.94 -2.48 -4.38
N LEU A 377 -15.28 -1.90 -3.37
CA LEU A 377 -15.97 -1.22 -2.26
C LEU A 377 -16.36 0.24 -2.56
N TYR A 378 -15.88 0.83 -3.65
CA TYR A 378 -16.13 2.24 -4.00
C TYR A 378 -15.78 3.22 -2.87
N ARG A 379 -14.74 2.92 -2.07
CA ARG A 379 -14.30 3.80 -0.98
C ARG A 379 -13.45 4.94 -1.52
N VAL A 380 -13.48 6.05 -0.79
CA VAL A 380 -12.67 7.23 -1.10
C VAL A 380 -11.34 7.16 -0.36
N HIS A 381 -10.25 7.35 -1.11
CA HIS A 381 -8.88 7.34 -0.60
C HIS A 381 -8.10 8.53 -1.15
N SER A 382 -7.19 9.12 -0.35
CA SER A 382 -6.27 10.15 -0.81
C SER A 382 -5.06 9.51 -1.49
N VAL A 383 -5.17 9.25 -2.78
CA VAL A 383 -4.16 8.54 -3.58
C VAL A 383 -3.65 9.40 -4.73
N ALA A 384 -2.40 9.17 -5.13
CA ALA A 384 -1.78 9.90 -6.23
C ALA A 384 -2.38 9.46 -7.57
N THR A 385 -2.90 10.43 -8.32
CA THR A 385 -3.48 10.29 -9.65
C THR A 385 -3.10 11.47 -10.53
N LEU A 386 -3.33 11.36 -11.85
CA LEU A 386 -3.11 12.45 -12.80
C LEU A 386 -4.11 13.58 -12.55
N VAL A 387 -3.60 14.77 -12.19
CA VAL A 387 -4.44 15.92 -11.78
C VAL A 387 -4.49 17.06 -12.80
N LYS A 388 -3.89 16.89 -13.97
CA LYS A 388 -3.94 17.88 -15.05
C LYS A 388 -5.38 18.31 -15.35
N GLY A 389 -5.65 19.63 -15.32
CA GLY A 389 -6.97 20.22 -15.50
C GLY A 389 -7.81 20.37 -14.22
N MET A 390 -7.31 19.90 -13.07
CA MET A 390 -8.01 20.03 -11.77
C MET A 390 -7.40 21.18 -10.98
N TYR A 391 -8.22 21.96 -10.28
CA TYR A 391 -7.83 23.09 -9.42
C TYR A 391 -6.91 24.12 -10.11
N GLY A 392 -6.96 24.20 -11.45
CA GLY A 392 -6.10 25.07 -12.25
C GLY A 392 -4.65 24.60 -12.40
N ILE A 393 -4.40 23.31 -12.18
CA ILE A 393 -3.09 22.66 -12.44
C ILE A 393 -3.03 22.28 -13.91
N GLU A 394 -2.13 22.86 -14.68
CA GLU A 394 -1.97 22.58 -16.12
C GLU A 394 -0.88 21.53 -16.40
N ASN A 395 0.07 21.40 -15.50
CA ASN A 395 1.18 20.46 -15.61
C ASN A 395 0.71 19.00 -15.51
N GLU A 396 1.39 18.12 -16.25
CA GLU A 396 1.10 16.67 -16.23
C GLU A 396 1.78 16.02 -15.04
N VAL A 397 1.21 16.21 -13.85
CA VAL A 397 1.73 15.68 -12.58
C VAL A 397 0.73 14.73 -11.93
N PHE A 398 1.24 13.81 -11.13
CA PHE A 398 0.45 12.98 -10.24
C PHE A 398 0.52 13.59 -8.83
N LEU A 399 -0.63 13.74 -8.22
CA LEU A 399 -0.81 14.24 -6.85
C LEU A 399 -1.92 13.48 -6.17
N SER A 400 -1.90 13.50 -4.84
CA SER A 400 -2.96 12.90 -4.04
C SER A 400 -4.19 13.79 -3.97
N LEU A 401 -5.31 13.23 -4.42
CA LEU A 401 -6.65 13.78 -4.26
C LEU A 401 -7.60 12.68 -3.75
N PRO A 402 -8.70 13.06 -3.05
CA PRO A 402 -9.69 12.08 -2.64
C PRO A 402 -10.33 11.44 -3.86
N SER A 403 -10.08 10.15 -4.04
CA SER A 403 -10.41 9.40 -5.24
C SER A 403 -11.19 8.14 -4.89
N VAL A 404 -12.22 7.84 -5.68
CA VAL A 404 -13.03 6.63 -5.54
C VAL A 404 -12.31 5.45 -6.19
N LEU A 405 -12.04 4.41 -5.42
CA LEU A 405 -11.42 3.17 -5.89
C LEU A 405 -12.43 2.03 -5.96
N CYS A 406 -12.33 1.24 -7.03
CA CYS A 406 -13.14 0.05 -7.25
C CYS A 406 -12.34 -1.04 -7.97
N ALA A 407 -12.99 -2.13 -8.38
CA ALA A 407 -12.33 -3.26 -9.07
C ALA A 407 -11.66 -2.90 -10.40
N SER A 408 -12.04 -1.80 -11.05
CA SER A 408 -11.39 -1.29 -12.26
C SER A 408 -10.26 -0.28 -11.99
N GLY A 409 -9.94 -0.03 -10.74
CA GLY A 409 -8.98 0.97 -10.29
C GLY A 409 -9.67 2.26 -9.84
N LEU A 410 -9.09 3.40 -10.17
CA LEU A 410 -9.63 4.72 -9.83
C LEU A 410 -10.75 5.11 -10.80
N THR A 411 -11.94 5.40 -10.29
CA THR A 411 -13.10 5.74 -11.12
C THR A 411 -13.41 7.22 -11.17
N SER A 412 -13.21 7.92 -10.05
CA SER A 412 -13.60 9.33 -9.93
C SER A 412 -12.75 10.03 -8.90
N VAL A 413 -12.55 11.33 -9.08
CA VAL A 413 -11.95 12.22 -8.08
C VAL A 413 -13.08 13.06 -7.48
N ILE A 414 -13.05 13.24 -6.17
CA ILE A 414 -14.03 14.07 -5.45
C ILE A 414 -13.65 15.53 -5.60
N ASN A 415 -14.53 16.34 -6.16
CA ASN A 415 -14.34 17.79 -6.29
C ASN A 415 -14.60 18.45 -4.93
N GLN A 416 -13.58 18.49 -4.08
CA GLN A 416 -13.67 19.21 -2.81
C GLN A 416 -13.71 20.73 -3.05
N LYS A 417 -14.54 21.44 -2.27
CA LYS A 417 -14.51 22.89 -2.21
C LYS A 417 -13.37 23.32 -1.30
N LEU A 418 -12.20 23.52 -1.87
CA LEU A 418 -11.04 24.04 -1.17
C LEU A 418 -11.11 25.56 -1.05
N LYS A 419 -10.54 26.11 0.02
CA LYS A 419 -10.32 27.54 0.15
C LYS A 419 -9.19 28.02 -0.77
N ASP A 420 -9.12 29.30 -1.07
CA ASP A 420 -8.15 29.87 -2.00
C ASP A 420 -6.70 29.64 -1.55
N ASP A 421 -6.43 29.65 -0.26
CA ASP A 421 -5.12 29.34 0.31
C ASP A 421 -4.77 27.85 0.18
N GLU A 422 -5.72 26.95 0.36
CA GLU A 422 -5.56 25.50 0.16
C GLU A 422 -5.30 25.19 -1.34
N VAL A 423 -6.04 25.84 -2.25
CA VAL A 423 -5.82 25.74 -3.70
C VAL A 423 -4.43 26.26 -4.08
N THR A 424 -4.01 27.37 -3.51
CA THR A 424 -2.69 27.96 -3.75
C THR A 424 -1.58 27.03 -3.28
N GLN A 425 -1.71 26.41 -2.12
CA GLN A 425 -0.78 25.41 -1.61
C GLN A 425 -0.75 24.17 -2.51
N LEU A 426 -1.91 23.70 -2.98
CA LEU A 426 -2.00 22.54 -3.87
C LEU A 426 -1.31 22.78 -5.22
N ARG A 427 -1.47 23.99 -5.81
CA ARG A 427 -0.75 24.39 -7.03
C ARG A 427 0.75 24.45 -6.80
N LYS A 428 1.19 25.03 -5.69
CA LYS A 428 2.61 25.06 -5.31
C LYS A 428 3.18 23.65 -5.16
N SER A 429 2.41 22.72 -4.59
CA SER A 429 2.78 21.30 -4.49
C SER A 429 2.97 20.68 -5.88
N ALA A 430 2.07 20.98 -6.83
CA ALA A 430 2.19 20.54 -8.23
C ALA A 430 3.44 21.11 -8.91
N ASP A 431 3.72 22.38 -8.72
CA ASP A 431 4.90 23.04 -9.30
C ASP A 431 6.21 22.46 -8.72
N THR A 432 6.22 22.13 -7.44
CA THR A 432 7.38 21.47 -6.80
C THR A 432 7.69 20.13 -7.47
N LEU A 433 6.68 19.31 -7.74
CA LEU A 433 6.86 18.03 -8.43
C LEU A 433 7.25 18.21 -9.89
N TRP A 434 6.59 19.13 -10.59
CA TRP A 434 6.89 19.43 -12.00
C TRP A 434 8.32 19.87 -12.20
N ASN A 435 8.85 20.71 -11.32
CA ASN A 435 10.22 21.19 -11.38
C ASN A 435 11.27 20.07 -11.28
N VAL A 436 10.95 18.96 -10.60
CA VAL A 436 11.82 17.79 -10.57
C VAL A 436 11.53 16.88 -11.77
N GLN A 437 10.26 16.70 -12.11
CA GLN A 437 9.81 15.73 -13.12
C GLN A 437 10.22 16.15 -14.54
N LYS A 438 10.16 17.45 -14.89
CA LYS A 438 10.52 17.96 -16.22
C LYS A 438 11.98 17.72 -16.60
N ASP A 439 12.87 17.55 -15.61
CA ASP A 439 14.30 17.35 -15.79
C ASP A 439 14.70 15.86 -15.86
N ILE A 440 13.72 14.93 -15.78
CA ILE A 440 13.96 13.50 -15.90
C ILE A 440 14.32 13.16 -17.35
N LYS A 441 15.49 12.53 -17.53
CA LYS A 441 15.99 12.13 -18.84
C LYS A 441 15.48 10.75 -19.23
N ASP A 442 15.31 10.55 -20.55
CA ASP A 442 15.04 9.23 -21.16
C ASP A 442 13.77 8.51 -20.64
N LEU A 443 12.67 9.20 -20.56
CA LEU A 443 11.35 8.64 -20.28
C LEU A 443 10.61 8.32 -21.58
#